data_220e7af6561dafa2ebd1ac14e8e61c88
#
_entry.id   220e7af6561dafa2ebd1ac14e8e61c88
#
_cell.length_a   1.000
_cell.length_b   1.000
_cell.length_c   1.000
_cell.angle_alpha   90.00
_cell.angle_beta   90.00
_cell.angle_gamma   90.00
#
_symmetry.space_group_name_H-M   'P 1'
#
loop_
_entity.id
_entity.type
_entity.pdbx_description
1 polymer ?
#
loop_
_entity_poly.entity_id
_entity_poly.type
_entity_poly.pdbx_seq_one_letter_code
_entity_poly.pdbx_strand_id
1 'polypeptide(L)'
;MSRDIAGIILAGGLSRRMGGGDKTLLALGGRPLLGHVVARLAPQVGSLALSANGDPARFAASGLSVLADTVEGHAGPLAGILTGLEWAATNTACKSLVTAAGDTPFLPVDLVAMLASAAAGRPGSIAVASSSGRRHPTFALWPLGLRQALRHFLVDEDNRRVSAFIERHDFVEVEFPLLAAGGGQVDPFFNINVADDLAVAERLLQSIEP
;
A
#
# COMPACT_ATOMS: atom_id res chain seq x y z
N MET A 1 -3.85 -6.93 16.80
CA MET A 1 -3.17 -5.69 16.35
C MET A 1 -1.67 -5.89 16.50
N SER A 2 -0.93 -5.83 15.43
CA SER A 2 0.54 -5.88 15.49
C SER A 2 1.08 -4.48 15.80
N ARG A 3 1.23 -4.16 17.10
CA ARG A 3 1.74 -2.85 17.57
C ARG A 3 3.17 -2.55 17.10
N ASP A 4 3.89 -3.58 16.65
CA ASP A 4 5.29 -3.48 16.22
C ASP A 4 5.43 -3.24 14.71
N ILE A 5 4.31 -3.06 13.98
CA ILE A 5 4.28 -2.79 12.56
C ILE A 5 3.64 -1.43 12.31
N ALA A 6 4.37 -0.56 11.60
CA ALA A 6 3.82 0.67 11.06
C ALA A 6 3.21 0.42 9.66
N GLY A 7 2.24 1.23 9.28
CA GLY A 7 1.64 1.19 7.95
C GLY A 7 1.86 2.50 7.20
N ILE A 8 2.02 2.41 5.88
CA ILE A 8 1.95 3.56 5.00
C ILE A 8 1.07 3.26 3.79
N ILE A 9 0.14 4.17 3.52
CA ILE A 9 -0.68 4.12 2.31
C ILE A 9 -0.01 4.98 1.23
N LEU A 10 0.23 4.40 0.06
CA LEU A 10 0.82 5.08 -1.09
C LEU A 10 -0.30 5.74 -1.89
N ALA A 11 -0.44 7.05 -1.76
CA ALA A 11 -1.45 7.86 -2.45
C ALA A 11 -0.83 8.77 -3.54
N GLY A 12 0.44 8.60 -3.85
CA GLY A 12 1.13 9.29 -4.92
C GLY A 12 0.77 8.72 -6.29
N GLY A 13 0.19 9.54 -7.15
CA GLY A 13 -0.11 9.21 -8.53
C GLY A 13 -1.09 10.22 -9.12
N LEU A 14 -0.60 11.08 -10.01
CA LEU A 14 -1.48 12.00 -10.75
C LEU A 14 -2.36 11.17 -11.69
N SER A 15 -3.66 11.18 -11.49
CA SER A 15 -4.63 10.50 -12.37
C SER A 15 -4.83 11.28 -13.67
N ARG A 16 -3.76 11.39 -14.48
CA ARG A 16 -3.81 12.06 -15.78
C ARG A 16 -4.89 11.49 -16.71
N ARG A 17 -5.26 10.21 -16.51
CA ARG A 17 -6.24 9.49 -17.33
C ARG A 17 -7.69 9.66 -16.89
N MET A 18 -7.96 10.25 -15.71
CA MET A 18 -9.30 10.44 -15.15
C MET A 18 -9.65 11.93 -14.95
N GLY A 19 -9.17 12.80 -15.84
CA GLY A 19 -9.52 14.22 -15.84
C GLY A 19 -8.73 15.11 -14.86
N GLY A 20 -7.66 14.59 -14.27
CA GLY A 20 -6.85 15.33 -13.27
C GLY A 20 -7.49 15.25 -11.87
N GLY A 21 -6.67 15.18 -10.86
CA GLY A 21 -7.11 15.04 -9.45
C GLY A 21 -6.49 13.81 -8.80
N ASP A 22 -6.71 13.65 -7.50
CA ASP A 22 -6.23 12.50 -6.75
C ASP A 22 -7.19 11.33 -6.93
N LYS A 23 -6.73 10.30 -7.61
CA LYS A 23 -7.44 9.06 -7.83
C LYS A 23 -7.96 8.44 -6.52
N THR A 24 -7.19 8.52 -5.46
CA THR A 24 -7.53 7.97 -4.14
C THR A 24 -8.69 8.70 -3.45
N LEU A 25 -9.05 9.89 -3.93
CA LEU A 25 -10.20 10.67 -3.45
C LEU A 25 -11.50 10.41 -4.24
N LEU A 26 -11.47 9.59 -5.28
CA LEU A 26 -12.68 9.19 -6.00
C LEU A 26 -13.63 8.45 -5.05
N ALA A 27 -14.91 8.75 -5.17
CA ALA A 27 -15.94 8.13 -4.34
C ALA A 27 -16.28 6.73 -4.86
N LEU A 28 -16.35 5.77 -3.94
CA LEU A 28 -16.87 4.42 -4.10
C LEU A 28 -17.92 4.19 -3.00
N GLY A 29 -19.18 3.95 -3.35
CA GLY A 29 -20.26 3.83 -2.37
C GLY A 29 -20.40 5.07 -1.47
N GLY A 30 -20.17 6.27 -2.01
CA GLY A 30 -20.22 7.53 -1.27
C GLY A 30 -19.01 7.82 -0.35
N ARG A 31 -18.01 6.97 -0.31
CA ARG A 31 -16.78 7.11 0.50
C ARG A 31 -15.55 7.16 -0.42
N PRO A 32 -14.54 8.03 -0.16
CA PRO A 32 -13.29 8.01 -0.93
C PRO A 32 -12.61 6.63 -0.93
N LEU A 33 -11.96 6.23 -2.05
CA LEU A 33 -11.17 4.99 -2.12
C LEU A 33 -10.18 4.88 -0.96
N LEU A 34 -9.45 5.97 -0.69
CA LEU A 34 -8.56 6.06 0.47
C LEU A 34 -9.28 5.72 1.78
N GLY A 35 -10.52 6.17 1.95
CA GLY A 35 -11.30 5.89 3.14
C GLY A 35 -11.58 4.39 3.35
N HIS A 36 -11.81 3.63 2.27
CA HIS A 36 -11.95 2.16 2.33
C HIS A 36 -10.62 1.50 2.72
N VAL A 37 -9.51 1.95 2.12
CA VAL A 37 -8.16 1.44 2.45
C VAL A 37 -7.82 1.72 3.90
N VAL A 38 -8.04 2.94 4.39
CA VAL A 38 -7.81 3.33 5.81
C VAL A 38 -8.62 2.44 6.75
N ALA A 39 -9.91 2.23 6.48
CA ALA A 39 -10.76 1.41 7.35
C ALA A 39 -10.29 -0.04 7.47
N ARG A 40 -9.69 -0.59 6.40
CA ARG A 40 -9.20 -1.97 6.39
C ARG A 40 -7.77 -2.09 6.97
N LEU A 41 -6.90 -1.10 6.75
CA LEU A 41 -5.51 -1.18 7.17
C LEU A 41 -5.27 -0.66 8.59
N ALA A 42 -5.93 0.42 9.02
CA ALA A 42 -5.70 1.03 10.33
C ALA A 42 -5.86 0.05 11.51
N PRO A 43 -6.87 -0.85 11.53
CA PRO A 43 -7.01 -1.82 12.61
C PRO A 43 -5.87 -2.85 12.69
N GLN A 44 -5.08 -3.00 11.63
CA GLN A 44 -4.04 -4.03 11.52
C GLN A 44 -2.66 -3.55 11.99
N VAL A 45 -2.44 -2.25 12.15
CA VAL A 45 -1.12 -1.64 12.41
C VAL A 45 -1.09 -0.83 13.70
N GLY A 46 0.11 -0.57 14.23
CA GLY A 46 0.29 0.25 15.44
C GLY A 46 0.27 1.75 15.16
N SER A 47 0.70 2.16 13.97
CA SER A 47 0.72 3.54 13.48
C SER A 47 0.47 3.54 11.97
N LEU A 48 -0.24 4.54 11.45
CA LEU A 48 -0.55 4.64 10.01
C LEU A 48 -0.30 6.07 9.52
N ALA A 49 0.36 6.18 8.37
CA ALA A 49 0.58 7.42 7.66
C ALA A 49 0.20 7.31 6.18
N LEU A 50 0.15 8.43 5.49
CA LEU A 50 -0.13 8.56 4.06
C LEU A 50 1.10 9.15 3.35
N SER A 51 1.60 8.52 2.31
CA SER A 51 2.60 9.10 1.41
C SER A 51 1.90 9.77 0.24
N ALA A 52 2.04 11.10 0.16
CA ALA A 52 1.54 11.90 -0.95
C ALA A 52 2.31 13.21 -1.07
N ASN A 53 2.58 13.64 -2.31
CA ASN A 53 3.21 14.92 -2.61
C ASN A 53 2.16 16.02 -2.86
N GLY A 54 2.56 17.28 -2.73
CA GLY A 54 1.71 18.46 -2.92
C GLY A 54 0.97 18.86 -1.65
N ASP A 55 -0.17 19.58 -1.79
CA ASP A 55 -0.89 20.11 -0.64
C ASP A 55 -1.51 19.00 0.23
N PRO A 56 -1.09 18.83 1.49
CA PRO A 56 -1.62 17.81 2.39
C PRO A 56 -3.08 18.07 2.81
N ALA A 57 -3.57 19.31 2.70
CA ALA A 57 -4.91 19.68 3.13
C ALA A 57 -6.01 18.89 2.40
N ARG A 58 -5.75 18.45 1.16
CA ARG A 58 -6.69 17.63 0.39
C ARG A 58 -6.98 16.26 1.03
N PHE A 59 -6.10 15.78 1.92
CA PHE A 59 -6.27 14.53 2.66
C PHE A 59 -6.69 14.73 4.13
N ALA A 60 -7.03 15.95 4.54
CA ALA A 60 -7.38 16.27 5.93
C ALA A 60 -8.50 15.36 6.49
N ALA A 61 -9.48 15.00 5.65
CA ALA A 61 -10.58 14.11 6.04
C ALA A 61 -10.13 12.68 6.41
N SER A 62 -8.92 12.25 6.04
CA SER A 62 -8.38 10.95 6.41
C SER A 62 -7.93 10.86 7.88
N GLY A 63 -7.64 11.99 8.50
CA GLY A 63 -7.07 12.09 9.86
C GLY A 63 -5.63 11.56 9.98
N LEU A 64 -4.97 11.24 8.85
CA LEU A 64 -3.62 10.69 8.83
C LEU A 64 -2.56 11.79 8.66
N SER A 65 -1.36 11.56 9.20
CA SER A 65 -0.18 12.35 8.84
C SER A 65 0.16 12.12 7.37
N VAL A 66 0.25 13.20 6.59
CA VAL A 66 0.63 13.16 5.18
C VAL A 66 2.12 13.45 5.06
N LEU A 67 2.85 12.54 4.44
CA LEU A 67 4.29 12.59 4.28
C LEU A 67 4.63 12.82 2.80
N ALA A 68 5.38 13.87 2.51
CA ALA A 68 5.94 14.09 1.19
C ALA A 68 7.16 13.18 0.97
N ASP A 69 7.45 12.83 -0.28
CA ASP A 69 8.64 12.05 -0.62
C ASP A 69 9.92 12.75 -0.12
N THR A 70 10.81 11.97 0.50
CA THR A 70 12.09 12.48 1.05
C THR A 70 13.17 12.62 -0.01
N VAL A 71 12.90 12.19 -1.24
CA VAL A 71 13.82 12.24 -2.37
C VAL A 71 13.15 12.99 -3.51
N GLU A 72 13.70 14.14 -3.90
CA GLU A 72 13.17 14.97 -4.99
C GLU A 72 13.32 14.27 -6.35
N GLY A 73 12.37 14.54 -7.25
CA GLY A 73 12.40 14.02 -8.63
C GLY A 73 12.10 12.53 -8.79
N HIS A 74 11.96 11.80 -7.70
CA HIS A 74 11.70 10.36 -7.71
C HIS A 74 10.21 10.08 -7.51
N ALA A 75 9.42 10.33 -8.56
CA ALA A 75 8.00 9.95 -8.53
C ALA A 75 7.85 8.43 -8.67
N GLY A 76 7.08 7.82 -7.80
CA GLY A 76 6.72 6.41 -7.89
C GLY A 76 6.61 5.72 -6.52
N PRO A 77 6.11 4.47 -6.48
CA PRO A 77 5.87 3.77 -5.23
C PRO A 77 7.11 3.61 -4.34
N LEU A 78 8.31 3.46 -4.93
CA LEU A 78 9.55 3.30 -4.14
C LEU A 78 9.90 4.52 -3.30
N ALA A 79 9.63 5.74 -3.80
CA ALA A 79 9.87 6.97 -3.03
C ALA A 79 8.95 7.00 -1.80
N GLY A 80 7.67 6.67 -1.97
CA GLY A 80 6.72 6.56 -0.87
C GLY A 80 7.06 5.45 0.13
N ILE A 81 7.57 4.30 -0.35
CA ILE A 81 8.05 3.21 0.52
C ILE A 81 9.24 3.69 1.36
N LEU A 82 10.22 4.35 0.73
CA LEU A 82 11.38 4.91 1.43
C LEU A 82 10.96 5.94 2.49
N THR A 83 10.08 6.87 2.12
CA THR A 83 9.50 7.86 3.05
C THR A 83 8.86 7.17 4.26
N GLY A 84 8.09 6.11 4.02
CA GLY A 84 7.47 5.32 5.09
C GLY A 84 8.48 4.62 5.99
N LEU A 85 9.53 4.02 5.44
CA LEU A 85 10.60 3.37 6.20
C LEU A 85 11.36 4.36 7.08
N GLU A 86 11.67 5.55 6.57
CA GLU A 86 12.35 6.61 7.31
C GLU A 86 11.47 7.18 8.41
N TRP A 87 10.20 7.46 8.10
CA TRP A 87 9.21 7.90 9.09
C TRP A 87 9.04 6.87 10.21
N ALA A 88 8.82 5.61 9.86
CA ALA A 88 8.62 4.56 10.84
C ALA A 88 9.84 4.38 11.76
N ALA A 89 11.05 4.44 11.21
CA ALA A 89 12.29 4.32 11.98
C ALA A 89 12.53 5.47 12.95
N THR A 90 11.99 6.67 12.65
CA THR A 90 12.26 7.89 13.43
C THR A 90 11.13 8.20 14.41
N ASN A 91 9.87 7.91 14.03
CA ASN A 91 8.69 8.39 14.73
C ASN A 91 7.89 7.28 15.45
N THR A 92 8.31 6.02 15.33
CA THR A 92 7.59 4.88 15.93
C THR A 92 8.56 3.93 16.62
N ALA A 93 8.04 3.05 17.49
CA ALA A 93 8.78 1.93 18.05
C ALA A 93 8.68 0.65 17.20
N CYS A 94 8.12 0.74 15.98
CA CYS A 94 7.91 -0.38 15.09
C CYS A 94 9.23 -0.92 14.53
N LYS A 95 9.24 -2.19 14.14
CA LYS A 95 10.41 -2.87 13.56
C LYS A 95 10.25 -3.11 12.06
N SER A 96 9.03 -3.00 11.57
CA SER A 96 8.67 -3.24 10.17
C SER A 96 7.63 -2.23 9.71
N LEU A 97 7.57 -2.04 8.39
CA LEU A 97 6.60 -1.23 7.69
C LEU A 97 5.77 -2.11 6.76
N VAL A 98 4.44 -2.02 6.83
CA VAL A 98 3.58 -2.54 5.75
C VAL A 98 3.19 -1.41 4.81
N THR A 99 3.17 -1.70 3.52
CA THR A 99 2.74 -0.77 2.48
C THR A 99 1.44 -1.24 1.84
N ALA A 100 0.60 -0.29 1.42
CA ALA A 100 -0.61 -0.55 0.66
C ALA A 100 -0.87 0.58 -0.35
N ALA A 101 -1.45 0.27 -1.50
CA ALA A 101 -1.87 1.28 -2.47
C ALA A 101 -3.22 1.91 -2.06
N GLY A 102 -3.33 3.24 -2.18
CA GLY A 102 -4.52 3.99 -1.76
C GLY A 102 -5.74 3.84 -2.67
N ASP A 103 -5.59 3.16 -3.80
CA ASP A 103 -6.60 2.92 -4.84
C ASP A 103 -7.10 1.47 -4.89
N THR A 104 -6.85 0.69 -3.83
CA THR A 104 -7.20 -0.73 -3.70
C THR A 104 -8.16 -0.94 -2.53
N PRO A 105 -9.45 -0.65 -2.71
CA PRO A 105 -10.42 -0.56 -1.61
C PRO A 105 -10.76 -1.91 -0.96
N PHE A 106 -10.46 -3.03 -1.62
CA PHE A 106 -10.81 -4.38 -1.18
C PHE A 106 -9.67 -5.14 -0.50
N LEU A 107 -8.55 -4.46 -0.17
CA LEU A 107 -7.39 -5.11 0.46
C LEU A 107 -7.81 -6.01 1.65
N PRO A 108 -7.15 -7.16 1.85
CA PRO A 108 -7.53 -8.12 2.90
C PRO A 108 -7.46 -7.52 4.31
N VAL A 109 -8.43 -7.87 5.16
CA VAL A 109 -8.48 -7.42 6.57
C VAL A 109 -7.47 -8.15 7.46
N ASP A 110 -6.83 -9.18 6.96
CA ASP A 110 -5.77 -9.98 7.58
C ASP A 110 -4.41 -9.82 6.89
N LEU A 111 -4.27 -8.84 5.97
CA LEU A 111 -3.06 -8.59 5.20
C LEU A 111 -1.80 -8.59 6.07
N VAL A 112 -1.81 -7.79 7.13
CA VAL A 112 -0.63 -7.62 8.00
C VAL A 112 -0.31 -8.89 8.78
N ALA A 113 -1.33 -9.61 9.25
CA ALA A 113 -1.15 -10.84 10.00
C ALA A 113 -0.52 -11.94 9.13
N MET A 114 -0.99 -12.10 7.90
CA MET A 114 -0.45 -13.09 6.96
C MET A 114 0.99 -12.77 6.55
N LEU A 115 1.27 -11.51 6.18
CA LEU A 115 2.63 -11.07 5.82
C LEU A 115 3.59 -11.23 7.00
N ALA A 116 3.18 -10.84 8.21
CA ALA A 116 4.01 -10.94 9.41
C ALA A 116 4.30 -12.40 9.79
N SER A 117 3.31 -13.29 9.66
CA SER A 117 3.49 -14.72 9.91
C SER A 117 4.52 -15.34 8.96
N ALA A 118 4.46 -14.99 7.68
CA ALA A 118 5.43 -15.48 6.68
C ALA A 118 6.85 -14.93 6.94
N ALA A 119 6.97 -13.64 7.28
CA ALA A 119 8.25 -13.00 7.60
C ALA A 119 8.88 -13.56 8.89
N ALA A 120 8.08 -14.02 9.86
CA ALA A 120 8.59 -14.60 11.10
C ALA A 120 9.44 -15.85 10.86
N GLY A 121 9.15 -16.63 9.82
CA GLY A 121 9.94 -17.78 9.40
C GLY A 121 11.26 -17.42 8.68
N ARG A 122 11.44 -16.16 8.29
CA ARG A 122 12.61 -15.64 7.55
C ARG A 122 12.97 -14.23 8.05
N PRO A 123 13.64 -14.10 9.19
CA PRO A 123 14.00 -12.79 9.76
C PRO A 123 14.81 -11.95 8.78
N GLY A 124 14.38 -10.71 8.54
CA GLY A 124 15.04 -9.78 7.62
C GLY A 124 14.56 -9.86 6.17
N SER A 125 13.70 -10.81 5.81
CA SER A 125 13.12 -10.89 4.47
C SER A 125 11.95 -9.91 4.28
N ILE A 126 11.68 -9.56 3.02
CA ILE A 126 10.48 -8.86 2.60
C ILE A 126 9.37 -9.91 2.43
N ALA A 127 8.18 -9.69 3.04
CA ALA A 127 7.02 -10.50 2.69
C ALA A 127 6.13 -9.72 1.72
N VAL A 128 5.88 -10.29 0.55
CA VAL A 128 5.12 -9.63 -0.54
C VAL A 128 3.84 -10.39 -0.84
N ALA A 129 2.73 -9.67 -0.97
CA ALA A 129 1.45 -10.27 -1.31
C ALA A 129 1.42 -10.75 -2.77
N SER A 130 0.75 -11.88 -2.98
CA SER A 130 0.39 -12.40 -4.30
C SER A 130 -1.07 -12.86 -4.31
N SER A 131 -1.67 -12.93 -5.48
CA SER A 131 -2.97 -13.54 -5.73
C SER A 131 -2.99 -14.13 -7.15
N SER A 132 -3.51 -15.34 -7.30
CA SER A 132 -3.57 -16.05 -8.59
C SER A 132 -2.22 -16.06 -9.33
N GLY A 133 -1.12 -16.26 -8.60
CA GLY A 133 0.22 -16.31 -9.16
C GLY A 133 0.81 -14.95 -9.58
N ARG A 134 0.15 -13.84 -9.27
CA ARG A 134 0.62 -12.48 -9.54
C ARG A 134 1.07 -11.80 -8.25
N ARG A 135 2.31 -11.30 -8.23
CA ARG A 135 2.83 -10.48 -7.14
C ARG A 135 2.24 -9.06 -7.16
N HIS A 136 2.00 -8.52 -5.96
CA HIS A 136 1.55 -7.15 -5.72
C HIS A 136 2.60 -6.37 -4.93
N PRO A 137 3.67 -5.87 -5.56
CA PRO A 137 4.86 -5.34 -4.88
C PRO A 137 4.60 -4.13 -3.98
N THR A 138 3.50 -3.42 -4.16
CA THR A 138 3.06 -2.31 -3.30
C THR A 138 2.35 -2.77 -2.02
N PHE A 139 2.05 -4.07 -1.91
CA PHE A 139 1.47 -4.72 -0.73
C PHE A 139 2.51 -5.66 -0.14
N ALA A 140 3.37 -5.10 0.71
CA ALA A 140 4.48 -5.86 1.29
C ALA A 140 4.81 -5.40 2.70
N LEU A 141 5.41 -6.29 3.47
CA LEU A 141 5.99 -6.01 4.78
C LEU A 141 7.51 -5.88 4.61
N TRP A 142 8.04 -4.74 5.03
CA TRP A 142 9.44 -4.35 4.86
C TRP A 142 10.14 -4.27 6.21
N PRO A 143 11.29 -4.94 6.42
CA PRO A 143 12.16 -4.67 7.55
C PRO A 143 12.70 -3.23 7.49
N LEU A 144 12.66 -2.47 8.61
CA LEU A 144 13.15 -1.09 8.63
C LEU A 144 14.65 -0.98 8.34
N GLY A 145 15.40 -2.07 8.52
CA GLY A 145 16.82 -2.13 8.16
C GLY A 145 17.14 -1.92 6.68
N LEU A 146 16.14 -2.13 5.80
CA LEU A 146 16.31 -1.96 4.35
C LEU A 146 16.29 -0.50 3.87
N ARG A 147 15.99 0.49 4.74
CA ARG A 147 15.85 1.90 4.34
C ARG A 147 17.10 2.48 3.64
N GLN A 148 18.28 2.13 4.09
CA GLN A 148 19.52 2.64 3.47
C GLN A 148 19.78 1.98 2.11
N ALA A 149 19.58 0.67 2.01
CA ALA A 149 19.70 -0.05 0.75
C ALA A 149 18.69 0.47 -0.27
N LEU A 150 17.44 0.76 0.17
CA LEU A 150 16.41 1.31 -0.70
C LEU A 150 16.74 2.72 -1.17
N ARG A 151 17.30 3.57 -0.27
CA ARG A 151 17.75 4.91 -0.64
C ARG A 151 18.85 4.84 -1.70
N HIS A 152 19.86 4.01 -1.51
CA HIS A 152 20.93 3.79 -2.50
C HIS A 152 20.38 3.32 -3.85
N PHE A 153 19.53 2.31 -3.85
CA PHE A 153 18.90 1.77 -5.05
C PHE A 153 18.09 2.82 -5.82
N LEU A 154 17.34 3.67 -5.10
CA LEU A 154 16.49 4.69 -5.71
C LEU A 154 17.30 5.89 -6.23
N VAL A 155 18.28 6.37 -5.44
CA VAL A 155 18.98 7.64 -5.70
C VAL A 155 20.23 7.41 -6.54
N ASP A 156 21.08 6.48 -6.15
CA ASP A 156 22.40 6.31 -6.75
C ASP A 156 22.33 5.43 -8.02
N GLU A 157 21.40 4.46 -8.07
CA GLU A 157 21.21 3.61 -9.23
C GLU A 157 20.06 4.10 -10.15
N ASP A 158 19.31 5.15 -9.76
CA ASP A 158 18.11 5.68 -10.44
C ASP A 158 17.10 4.59 -10.84
N ASN A 159 16.94 3.57 -10.02
CA ASN A 159 16.01 2.47 -10.30
C ASN A 159 14.71 2.64 -9.50
N ARG A 160 13.59 2.73 -10.21
CA ARG A 160 12.26 3.03 -9.64
C ARG A 160 11.32 1.83 -9.55
N ARG A 161 11.82 0.63 -9.87
CA ARG A 161 11.01 -0.59 -9.97
C ARG A 161 10.98 -1.34 -8.64
N VAL A 162 9.81 -1.35 -7.98
CA VAL A 162 9.63 -2.05 -6.69
C VAL A 162 9.99 -3.53 -6.79
N SER A 163 9.53 -4.22 -7.84
CA SER A 163 9.85 -5.63 -8.05
C SER A 163 11.35 -5.89 -8.18
N ALA A 164 12.09 -5.00 -8.85
CA ALA A 164 13.53 -5.14 -9.01
C ALA A 164 14.29 -4.98 -7.68
N PHE A 165 13.80 -4.11 -6.77
CA PHE A 165 14.36 -4.03 -5.43
C PHE A 165 14.06 -5.29 -4.61
N ILE A 166 12.83 -5.79 -4.64
CA ILE A 166 12.44 -7.01 -3.93
C ILE A 166 13.31 -8.19 -4.39
N GLU A 167 13.51 -8.36 -5.69
CA GLU A 167 14.27 -9.47 -6.28
C GLU A 167 15.77 -9.47 -5.93
N ARG A 168 16.32 -8.36 -5.44
CA ARG A 168 17.70 -8.24 -4.94
C ARG A 168 17.88 -8.62 -3.47
N HIS A 169 16.79 -8.88 -2.78
CA HIS A 169 16.78 -9.19 -1.35
C HIS A 169 16.08 -10.52 -1.09
N ASP A 170 16.30 -11.07 0.11
CA ASP A 170 15.49 -12.19 0.55
C ASP A 170 14.04 -11.78 0.65
N PHE A 171 13.16 -12.55 0.03
CA PHE A 171 11.71 -12.31 0.10
C PHE A 171 10.92 -13.61 0.17
N VAL A 172 9.69 -13.50 0.66
CA VAL A 172 8.69 -14.58 0.67
C VAL A 172 7.40 -14.08 0.04
N GLU A 173 6.82 -14.86 -0.85
CA GLU A 173 5.49 -14.58 -1.41
C GLU A 173 4.42 -15.16 -0.49
N VAL A 174 3.37 -14.37 -0.28
CA VAL A 174 2.21 -14.74 0.54
C VAL A 174 0.98 -14.69 -0.34
N GLU A 175 0.44 -15.87 -0.65
CA GLU A 175 -0.73 -16.00 -1.51
C GLU A 175 -2.01 -15.65 -0.74
N PHE A 176 -2.80 -14.75 -1.30
CA PHE A 176 -4.11 -14.35 -0.79
C PHE A 176 -5.22 -14.93 -1.67
N PRO A 177 -6.28 -15.49 -1.07
CA PRO A 177 -7.41 -16.01 -1.82
C PRO A 177 -8.16 -14.88 -2.54
N LEU A 178 -8.75 -15.22 -3.68
CA LEU A 178 -9.70 -14.34 -4.35
C LEU A 178 -10.95 -14.14 -3.48
N LEU A 179 -11.54 -12.96 -3.52
CA LEU A 179 -12.77 -12.64 -2.83
C LEU A 179 -13.95 -13.21 -3.62
N ALA A 180 -14.89 -13.86 -2.96
CA ALA A 180 -16.16 -14.24 -3.56
C ALA A 180 -17.07 -12.99 -3.64
N ALA A 181 -17.53 -12.63 -4.83
CA ALA A 181 -18.37 -11.46 -5.03
C ALA A 181 -19.27 -11.62 -6.27
N GLY A 182 -20.57 -11.37 -6.14
CA GLY A 182 -21.51 -11.31 -7.27
C GLY A 182 -21.59 -12.56 -8.16
N GLY A 183 -21.31 -13.74 -7.60
CA GLY A 183 -21.27 -15.01 -8.35
C GLY A 183 -19.95 -15.29 -9.08
N GLY A 184 -18.93 -14.46 -8.87
CA GLY A 184 -17.58 -14.62 -9.39
C GLY A 184 -16.50 -14.52 -8.32
N GLN A 185 -15.24 -14.43 -8.76
CA GLN A 185 -14.08 -14.21 -7.91
C GLN A 185 -13.39 -12.93 -8.31
N VAL A 186 -12.90 -12.15 -7.33
CA VAL A 186 -12.22 -10.87 -7.53
C VAL A 186 -10.91 -10.87 -6.79
N ASP A 187 -9.89 -10.31 -7.42
CA ASP A 187 -8.59 -10.06 -6.83
C ASP A 187 -8.73 -9.06 -5.66
N PRO A 188 -8.36 -9.41 -4.41
CA PRO A 188 -8.40 -8.48 -3.29
C PRO A 188 -7.49 -7.26 -3.48
N PHE A 189 -6.53 -7.34 -4.41
CA PHE A 189 -5.62 -6.25 -4.79
C PHE A 189 -6.06 -5.53 -6.07
N PHE A 190 -7.32 -5.63 -6.44
CA PHE A 190 -7.88 -4.93 -7.59
C PHE A 190 -7.74 -3.41 -7.46
N ASN A 191 -6.96 -2.81 -8.36
CA ASN A 191 -6.71 -1.37 -8.42
C ASN A 191 -7.73 -0.67 -9.32
N ILE A 192 -8.29 0.43 -8.84
CA ILE A 192 -9.19 1.28 -9.64
C ILE A 192 -8.33 2.29 -10.42
N ASN A 193 -8.16 2.11 -11.73
CA ASN A 193 -7.30 2.92 -12.59
C ASN A 193 -8.07 3.79 -13.60
N VAL A 194 -9.26 3.36 -14.00
CA VAL A 194 -10.14 4.01 -14.98
C VAL A 194 -11.59 3.99 -14.51
N ALA A 195 -12.45 4.74 -15.18
CA ALA A 195 -13.88 4.83 -14.82
C ALA A 195 -14.59 3.46 -14.84
N ASP A 196 -14.21 2.59 -15.77
CA ASP A 196 -14.79 1.23 -15.87
C ASP A 196 -14.43 0.38 -14.63
N ASP A 197 -13.22 0.53 -14.09
CA ASP A 197 -12.81 -0.14 -12.84
C ASP A 197 -13.68 0.32 -11.67
N LEU A 198 -14.02 1.62 -11.62
CA LEU A 198 -14.90 2.16 -10.58
C LEU A 198 -16.30 1.56 -10.67
N ALA A 199 -16.86 1.44 -11.88
CA ALA A 199 -18.16 0.79 -12.08
C ALA A 199 -18.15 -0.70 -11.70
N VAL A 200 -17.02 -1.39 -11.91
CA VAL A 200 -16.83 -2.77 -11.41
C VAL A 200 -16.80 -2.76 -9.88
N ALA A 201 -16.02 -1.86 -9.28
CA ALA A 201 -15.88 -1.75 -7.83
C ALA A 201 -17.21 -1.44 -7.12
N GLU A 202 -18.08 -0.60 -7.71
CA GLU A 202 -19.42 -0.30 -7.18
C GLU A 202 -20.29 -1.57 -7.09
N ARG A 203 -20.28 -2.40 -8.14
CA ARG A 203 -21.01 -3.69 -8.12
C ARG A 203 -20.43 -4.66 -7.08
N LEU A 204 -19.10 -4.68 -6.93
CA LEU A 204 -18.43 -5.52 -5.95
C LEU A 204 -18.75 -5.10 -4.52
N LEU A 205 -18.75 -3.80 -4.24
CA LEU A 205 -19.08 -3.27 -2.92
C LEU A 205 -20.47 -3.73 -2.48
N GLN A 206 -21.47 -3.64 -3.37
CA GLN A 206 -22.84 -4.10 -3.11
C GLN A 206 -22.95 -5.61 -2.85
N SER A 207 -22.00 -6.42 -3.34
CA SER A 207 -22.01 -7.88 -3.19
C SER A 207 -21.17 -8.40 -2.02
N ILE A 208 -20.26 -7.58 -1.47
CA ILE A 208 -19.37 -7.95 -0.37
C ILE A 208 -19.91 -7.43 0.98
N GLU A 209 -20.62 -6.30 0.97
CA GLU A 209 -21.32 -5.79 2.16
C GLU A 209 -22.72 -6.43 2.24
N PRO A 210 -23.00 -7.20 3.31
CA PRO A 210 -24.31 -7.77 3.54
C PRO A 210 -25.35 -6.72 3.93
#